data_7c75702f16a0d9d237ba992f31cb7937
#
_entry.id   7c75702f16a0d9d237ba992f31cb7937
#
_cell.length_a   1.000
_cell.length_b   1.000
_cell.length_c   1.000
_cell.angle_alpha   90.00
_cell.angle_beta   90.00
_cell.angle_gamma   90.00
#
_symmetry.space_group_name_H-M   'P 1'
#
loop_
_entity.id
_entity.type
_entity.pdbx_description
1 polymer ?
#
loop_
_entity_poly.entity_id
_entity_poly.type
_entity_poly.pdbx_seq_one_letter_code
_entity_poly.pdbx_strand_id
1 'polypeptide(L)'
;MRLRSIEMVLPDAADAADFLVNIWKTKLAGVQNNTHYIRGSGSFPYLVALEEGESRSVRSVTFVCDNVAEMAALKSRVAASGLPCRPEVSADLGGGEGFVVELVEGELLRFLVNAEEVAPLDDDDLPVKLTHVVFNAADAERSADLVEDVLNFRVSDRTKGMVFVRCNDSHHSTAFARAGFSSLNHIAFEMKDTDAVMRGVGRLRDHKRTPAWGPGRHGPGDNVFAYYIAPFGAVVEFSTAVEKISEDYPVGAPEDWTWPENRIDQWGMSDKDFAGLRVAEESFRFKRTWQPATLN
;
A
#
# COMPACT_ATOMS: atom_id res chain seq x y z
N MET A 1 -0.56 15.07 -3.73
CA MET A 1 -0.97 13.70 -4.13
C MET A 1 -1.11 12.81 -2.89
N ARG A 2 -2.08 11.86 -2.84
CA ARG A 2 -2.35 11.01 -1.69
C ARG A 2 -2.62 9.57 -2.12
N LEU A 3 -2.07 8.58 -1.40
CA LEU A 3 -2.45 7.16 -1.54
C LEU A 3 -3.92 7.00 -1.16
N ARG A 4 -4.73 6.42 -2.05
CA ARG A 4 -6.16 6.22 -1.83
C ARG A 4 -6.50 4.77 -1.51
N SER A 5 -6.13 3.84 -2.39
CA SER A 5 -6.64 2.47 -2.33
C SER A 5 -5.75 1.47 -3.07
N ILE A 6 -6.03 0.19 -2.82
CA ILE A 6 -5.53 -0.94 -3.61
C ILE A 6 -6.71 -1.71 -4.19
N GLU A 7 -6.63 -2.12 -5.43
CA GLU A 7 -7.62 -2.91 -6.15
C GLU A 7 -7.03 -4.30 -6.44
N MET A 8 -7.70 -5.34 -5.94
CA MET A 8 -7.24 -6.72 -6.00
C MET A 8 -8.27 -7.61 -6.70
N VAL A 9 -7.78 -8.64 -7.37
CA VAL A 9 -8.60 -9.73 -7.90
C VAL A 9 -8.33 -10.98 -7.07
N LEU A 10 -9.37 -11.66 -6.61
CA LEU A 10 -9.29 -12.80 -5.71
C LEU A 10 -10.33 -13.86 -6.10
N PRO A 11 -10.01 -15.16 -6.00
CA PRO A 11 -11.01 -16.23 -6.20
C PRO A 11 -11.98 -16.39 -5.00
N ASP A 12 -11.75 -15.65 -3.93
CA ASP A 12 -12.47 -15.70 -2.67
C ASP A 12 -12.77 -14.27 -2.16
N ALA A 13 -13.14 -13.36 -3.09
CA ALA A 13 -13.32 -11.93 -2.80
C ALA A 13 -14.39 -11.66 -1.72
N ALA A 14 -15.47 -12.43 -1.70
CA ALA A 14 -16.51 -12.31 -0.68
C ALA A 14 -16.01 -12.70 0.72
N ASP A 15 -15.25 -13.80 0.84
CA ASP A 15 -14.67 -14.26 2.10
C ASP A 15 -13.58 -13.30 2.59
N ALA A 16 -12.79 -12.74 1.65
CA ALA A 16 -11.82 -11.71 1.95
C ALA A 16 -12.48 -10.42 2.48
N ALA A 17 -13.60 -10.01 1.89
CA ALA A 17 -14.40 -8.89 2.35
C ALA A 17 -14.98 -9.15 3.75
N ASP A 18 -15.50 -10.35 4.01
CA ASP A 18 -15.99 -10.75 5.32
C ASP A 18 -14.90 -10.68 6.39
N PHE A 19 -13.71 -11.19 6.11
CA PHE A 19 -12.56 -11.07 7.01
C PHE A 19 -12.21 -9.59 7.30
N LEU A 20 -12.12 -8.75 6.26
CA LEU A 20 -11.78 -7.34 6.44
C LEU A 20 -12.86 -6.59 7.22
N VAL A 21 -14.13 -6.88 7.01
CA VAL A 21 -15.23 -6.21 7.71
C VAL A 21 -15.37 -6.71 9.16
N ASN A 22 -15.43 -8.02 9.37
CA ASN A 22 -15.83 -8.57 10.65
C ASN A 22 -14.67 -8.86 11.60
N ILE A 23 -13.46 -9.10 11.07
CA ILE A 23 -12.28 -9.45 11.88
C ILE A 23 -11.25 -8.31 11.91
N TRP A 24 -10.86 -7.79 10.75
CA TRP A 24 -9.94 -6.64 10.66
C TRP A 24 -10.58 -5.35 11.17
N LYS A 25 -11.89 -5.27 11.12
CA LYS A 25 -12.74 -4.14 11.49
C LYS A 25 -12.60 -2.95 10.52
N THR A 26 -13.18 -3.15 9.36
CA THR A 26 -13.45 -2.11 8.37
C THR A 26 -14.95 -2.03 8.10
N LYS A 27 -15.39 -1.30 7.08
CA LYS A 27 -16.80 -1.27 6.65
C LYS A 27 -16.94 -1.60 5.18
N LEU A 28 -17.97 -2.37 4.85
CA LEU A 28 -18.41 -2.54 3.48
C LEU A 28 -19.03 -1.23 3.01
N ALA A 29 -18.43 -0.60 1.99
CA ALA A 29 -18.95 0.61 1.35
C ALA A 29 -20.00 0.30 0.28
N GLY A 30 -19.91 -0.87 -0.35
CA GLY A 30 -20.84 -1.33 -1.37
C GLY A 30 -20.31 -2.53 -2.15
N VAL A 31 -21.18 -3.09 -2.99
CA VAL A 31 -20.82 -4.14 -3.95
C VAL A 31 -21.32 -3.72 -5.32
N GLN A 32 -20.44 -3.69 -6.32
CA GLN A 32 -20.79 -3.36 -7.72
C GLN A 32 -20.00 -4.27 -8.66
N ASN A 33 -20.66 -4.85 -9.65
CA ASN A 33 -20.00 -5.68 -10.67
C ASN A 33 -19.07 -6.75 -10.11
N ASN A 34 -19.50 -7.51 -9.08
CA ASN A 34 -18.72 -8.52 -8.36
C ASN A 34 -17.48 -7.96 -7.63
N THR A 35 -17.43 -6.67 -7.37
CA THR A 35 -16.37 -6.02 -6.59
C THR A 35 -16.92 -5.55 -5.26
N HIS A 36 -16.30 -5.99 -4.17
CA HIS A 36 -16.58 -5.55 -2.80
C HIS A 36 -15.66 -4.37 -2.46
N TYR A 37 -16.24 -3.22 -2.12
CA TYR A 37 -15.52 -2.01 -1.74
C TYR A 37 -15.49 -1.88 -0.22
N ILE A 38 -14.30 -1.84 0.32
CA ILE A 38 -14.02 -1.83 1.76
C ILE A 38 -13.47 -0.46 2.15
N ARG A 39 -14.14 0.23 3.09
CA ARG A 39 -13.74 1.55 3.57
C ARG A 39 -13.28 1.55 5.02
N GLY A 40 -12.48 2.57 5.36
CA GLY A 40 -12.15 2.96 6.72
C GLY A 40 -13.04 4.09 7.24
N SER A 41 -12.54 4.80 8.26
CA SER A 41 -13.21 5.98 8.85
C SER A 41 -12.91 7.28 8.12
N GLY A 42 -11.86 7.37 7.30
CA GLY A 42 -11.49 8.59 6.59
C GLY A 42 -12.40 8.95 5.41
N SER A 43 -11.98 9.94 4.63
CA SER A 43 -12.79 10.53 3.55
C SER A 43 -12.76 9.74 2.23
N PHE A 44 -11.90 8.76 2.08
CA PHE A 44 -11.91 7.96 0.85
C PHE A 44 -13.11 6.99 0.82
N PRO A 45 -13.82 6.89 -0.32
CA PRO A 45 -15.00 6.05 -0.43
C PRO A 45 -14.68 4.55 -0.22
N TYR A 46 -13.44 4.14 -0.51
CA TYR A 46 -12.91 2.83 -0.17
C TYR A 46 -11.38 2.86 -0.07
N LEU A 47 -10.83 1.86 0.64
CA LEU A 47 -9.40 1.61 0.79
C LEU A 47 -8.95 0.36 0.03
N VAL A 48 -9.82 -0.64 -0.04
CA VAL A 48 -9.57 -1.90 -0.74
C VAL A 48 -10.78 -2.23 -1.60
N ALA A 49 -10.56 -2.53 -2.87
CA ALA A 49 -11.55 -3.13 -3.75
C ALA A 49 -11.16 -4.58 -4.03
N LEU A 50 -12.09 -5.50 -3.82
CA LEU A 50 -11.89 -6.94 -3.98
C LEU A 50 -12.83 -7.44 -5.07
N GLU A 51 -12.28 -7.68 -6.24
CA GLU A 51 -12.99 -8.18 -7.42
C GLU A 51 -12.89 -9.71 -7.47
N GLU A 52 -14.02 -10.38 -7.73
CA GLU A 52 -14.04 -11.83 -7.92
C GLU A 52 -13.36 -12.21 -9.24
N GLY A 53 -12.43 -13.17 -9.20
CA GLY A 53 -11.73 -13.65 -10.39
C GLY A 53 -11.01 -14.98 -10.16
N GLU A 54 -10.43 -15.55 -11.20
CA GLU A 54 -9.88 -16.92 -11.16
C GLU A 54 -8.56 -17.04 -10.39
N SER A 55 -7.81 -15.96 -10.24
CA SER A 55 -6.48 -15.99 -9.61
C SER A 55 -6.19 -14.70 -8.86
N ARG A 56 -5.28 -14.80 -7.87
CA ARG A 56 -4.84 -13.65 -7.08
C ARG A 56 -3.97 -12.72 -7.90
N SER A 57 -4.32 -11.44 -7.91
CA SER A 57 -3.50 -10.38 -8.51
C SER A 57 -3.83 -9.01 -7.92
N VAL A 58 -2.93 -8.06 -8.11
CA VAL A 58 -3.17 -6.64 -7.85
C VAL A 58 -3.55 -6.00 -9.18
N ARG A 59 -4.75 -5.43 -9.27
CA ARG A 59 -5.24 -4.71 -10.45
C ARG A 59 -4.60 -3.32 -10.54
N SER A 60 -4.49 -2.63 -9.41
CA SER A 60 -3.78 -1.35 -9.31
C SER A 60 -3.58 -0.93 -7.86
N VAL A 61 -2.64 0.00 -7.64
CA VAL A 61 -2.57 0.84 -6.44
C VAL A 61 -2.89 2.26 -6.86
N THR A 62 -3.88 2.89 -6.21
CA THR A 62 -4.46 4.15 -6.65
C THR A 62 -3.99 5.33 -5.79
N PHE A 63 -3.52 6.36 -6.47
CA PHE A 63 -3.20 7.67 -5.91
C PHE A 63 -4.16 8.73 -6.44
N VAL A 64 -4.49 9.72 -5.62
CA VAL A 64 -5.32 10.86 -6.02
C VAL A 64 -4.45 12.11 -6.07
N CYS A 65 -4.43 12.78 -7.21
CA CYS A 65 -3.84 14.10 -7.39
C CYS A 65 -4.73 15.17 -6.75
N ASP A 66 -4.13 16.18 -6.16
CA ASP A 66 -4.86 17.23 -5.44
C ASP A 66 -5.58 18.19 -6.39
N ASN A 67 -5.12 18.28 -7.65
CA ASN A 67 -5.75 19.11 -8.67
C ASN A 67 -5.38 18.69 -10.09
N VAL A 68 -6.09 19.26 -11.07
CA VAL A 68 -5.90 18.98 -12.51
C VAL A 68 -4.51 19.38 -13.03
N ALA A 69 -3.90 20.43 -12.44
CA ALA A 69 -2.56 20.87 -12.86
C ALA A 69 -1.49 19.84 -12.45
N GLU A 70 -1.57 19.30 -11.24
CA GLU A 70 -0.71 18.20 -10.79
C GLU A 70 -0.87 16.97 -11.68
N MET A 71 -2.11 16.56 -12.00
CA MET A 71 -2.40 15.46 -12.92
C MET A 71 -1.80 15.70 -14.31
N ALA A 72 -1.94 16.89 -14.88
CA ALA A 72 -1.42 17.22 -16.19
C ALA A 72 0.12 17.17 -16.23
N ALA A 73 0.79 17.68 -15.18
CA ALA A 73 2.24 17.63 -15.05
C ALA A 73 2.73 16.17 -14.95
N LEU A 74 2.09 15.36 -14.12
CA LEU A 74 2.41 13.94 -13.96
C LEU A 74 2.23 13.17 -15.28
N LYS A 75 1.11 13.38 -15.97
CA LYS A 75 0.82 12.77 -17.27
C LYS A 75 1.89 13.10 -18.33
N SER A 76 2.35 14.34 -18.35
CA SER A 76 3.43 14.78 -19.26
C SER A 76 4.75 14.08 -18.95
N ARG A 77 5.11 13.91 -17.69
CA ARG A 77 6.33 13.18 -17.27
C ARG A 77 6.26 11.70 -17.67
N VAL A 78 5.11 11.04 -17.42
CA VAL A 78 4.89 9.64 -17.82
C VAL A 78 4.97 9.49 -19.34
N ALA A 79 4.36 10.39 -20.11
CA ALA A 79 4.44 10.36 -21.57
C ALA A 79 5.88 10.51 -22.08
N ALA A 80 6.67 11.37 -21.46
CA ALA A 80 8.08 11.58 -21.81
C ALA A 80 8.99 10.39 -21.42
N SER A 81 8.62 9.61 -20.42
CA SER A 81 9.42 8.48 -19.95
C SER A 81 9.34 7.23 -20.85
N GLY A 82 8.31 7.14 -21.69
CA GLY A 82 8.03 5.96 -22.51
C GLY A 82 7.46 4.77 -21.71
N LEU A 83 7.09 4.94 -20.46
CA LEU A 83 6.41 3.89 -19.70
C LEU A 83 5.04 3.57 -20.33
N PRO A 84 4.64 2.29 -20.36
CA PRO A 84 3.31 1.90 -20.80
C PRO A 84 2.25 2.56 -19.91
N CYS A 85 1.35 3.35 -20.50
CA CYS A 85 0.25 3.97 -19.75
C CYS A 85 -1.04 3.98 -20.58
N ARG A 86 -2.17 4.05 -19.88
CA ARG A 86 -3.52 4.08 -20.49
C ARG A 86 -4.37 5.14 -19.80
N PRO A 87 -5.17 5.92 -20.57
CA PRO A 87 -6.20 6.77 -19.97
C PRO A 87 -7.17 5.95 -19.14
N GLU A 88 -7.67 6.54 -18.07
CA GLU A 88 -8.60 5.90 -17.13
C GLU A 88 -9.73 6.86 -16.79
N VAL A 89 -10.96 6.36 -16.87
CA VAL A 89 -12.13 6.93 -16.22
C VAL A 89 -12.62 5.84 -15.27
N SER A 90 -12.45 6.08 -13.98
CA SER A 90 -12.71 5.05 -12.97
C SER A 90 -14.20 4.74 -12.87
N ALA A 91 -14.55 3.45 -13.02
CA ALA A 91 -15.88 2.94 -12.74
C ALA A 91 -16.05 2.50 -11.27
N ASP A 92 -14.97 2.54 -10.48
CA ASP A 92 -14.99 2.20 -9.05
C ASP A 92 -15.70 3.31 -8.24
N LEU A 93 -16.10 3.00 -7.01
CA LEU A 93 -16.74 3.98 -6.10
C LEU A 93 -15.94 5.28 -5.99
N GLY A 94 -16.63 6.41 -6.05
CA GLY A 94 -16.02 7.75 -6.01
C GLY A 94 -15.41 8.19 -7.33
N GLY A 95 -15.45 7.36 -8.38
CA GLY A 95 -15.05 7.76 -9.72
C GLY A 95 -13.65 8.37 -9.82
N GLY A 96 -13.55 9.42 -10.64
CA GLY A 96 -12.31 10.12 -10.96
C GLY A 96 -11.80 9.75 -12.35
N GLU A 97 -10.94 10.59 -12.89
CA GLU A 97 -10.33 10.43 -14.22
C GLU A 97 -8.82 10.59 -14.15
N GLY A 98 -8.09 9.96 -15.05
CA GLY A 98 -6.64 10.06 -15.08
C GLY A 98 -6.00 9.00 -15.95
N PHE A 99 -5.10 8.21 -15.41
CA PHE A 99 -4.41 7.15 -16.14
C PHE A 99 -3.89 6.04 -15.21
N VAL A 100 -3.59 4.90 -15.81
CA VAL A 100 -2.83 3.81 -15.18
C VAL A 100 -1.50 3.68 -15.91
N VAL A 101 -0.42 3.50 -15.16
CA VAL A 101 0.93 3.25 -15.67
C VAL A 101 1.44 1.91 -15.16
N GLU A 102 2.08 1.13 -16.04
CA GLU A 102 2.79 -0.09 -15.66
C GLU A 102 4.26 0.23 -15.42
N LEU A 103 4.75 -0.05 -14.21
CA LEU A 103 6.16 0.09 -13.87
C LEU A 103 6.98 -1.07 -14.46
N VAL A 104 8.30 -0.98 -14.30
CA VAL A 104 9.25 -1.89 -14.96
C VAL A 104 9.14 -3.34 -14.53
N GLU A 105 8.62 -3.62 -13.35
CA GLU A 105 8.45 -4.97 -12.81
C GLU A 105 7.01 -5.48 -12.86
N GLY A 106 6.08 -4.70 -13.44
CA GLY A 106 4.70 -5.09 -13.68
C GLY A 106 3.70 -4.55 -12.66
N GLU A 107 4.13 -3.69 -11.75
CA GLU A 107 3.22 -2.97 -10.85
C GLU A 107 2.36 -2.00 -11.64
N LEU A 108 1.06 -1.96 -11.34
CA LEU A 108 0.12 -1.04 -11.93
C LEU A 108 -0.21 0.07 -10.93
N LEU A 109 0.22 1.30 -11.22
CA LEU A 109 -0.14 2.47 -10.44
C LEU A 109 -1.20 3.29 -11.19
N ARG A 110 -2.30 3.60 -10.51
CA ARG A 110 -3.40 4.39 -11.02
C ARG A 110 -3.38 5.78 -10.39
N PHE A 111 -3.45 6.80 -11.21
CA PHE A 111 -3.49 8.19 -10.78
C PHE A 111 -4.82 8.79 -11.22
N LEU A 112 -5.57 9.36 -10.26
CA LEU A 112 -6.89 9.96 -10.49
C LEU A 112 -6.92 11.41 -10.00
N VAL A 113 -7.78 12.19 -10.63
CA VAL A 113 -8.20 13.54 -10.18
C VAL A 113 -9.72 13.61 -10.22
N ASN A 114 -10.32 14.57 -9.57
CA ASN A 114 -11.78 14.73 -9.48
C ASN A 114 -12.50 13.50 -8.89
N ALA A 115 -11.80 12.71 -8.10
CA ALA A 115 -12.42 11.61 -7.37
C ALA A 115 -13.22 12.16 -6.17
N GLU A 116 -14.41 11.59 -5.96
CA GLU A 116 -15.29 11.99 -4.85
C GLU A 116 -14.72 11.54 -3.49
N GLU A 117 -14.95 12.35 -2.49
CA GLU A 117 -14.73 12.01 -1.09
C GLU A 117 -16.08 11.86 -0.36
N VAL A 118 -16.07 11.09 0.71
CA VAL A 118 -17.24 10.83 1.55
C VAL A 118 -17.05 11.40 2.95
N ALA A 119 -18.14 11.61 3.68
CA ALA A 119 -18.04 12.03 5.08
C ALA A 119 -17.27 11.00 5.91
N PRO A 120 -16.29 11.42 6.72
CA PRO A 120 -15.61 10.55 7.67
C PRO A 120 -16.58 9.91 8.67
N LEU A 121 -16.18 8.78 9.22
CA LEU A 121 -16.91 8.08 10.27
C LEU A 121 -16.25 8.31 11.63
N ASP A 122 -17.05 8.47 12.65
CA ASP A 122 -16.60 8.57 14.04
C ASP A 122 -16.51 7.16 14.67
N ASP A 123 -15.43 6.44 14.37
CA ASP A 123 -15.14 5.11 14.95
C ASP A 123 -13.61 4.95 15.03
N ASP A 124 -13.08 5.04 16.23
CA ASP A 124 -11.64 5.03 16.53
C ASP A 124 -10.96 3.67 16.27
N ASP A 125 -11.73 2.61 16.10
CA ASP A 125 -11.21 1.27 15.82
C ASP A 125 -11.17 0.94 14.33
N LEU A 126 -11.76 1.77 13.48
CA LEU A 126 -11.61 1.63 12.03
C LEU A 126 -10.28 2.22 11.56
N PRO A 127 -9.61 1.59 10.60
CA PRO A 127 -8.50 2.24 9.90
C PRO A 127 -8.96 3.57 9.28
N VAL A 128 -8.13 4.60 9.40
CA VAL A 128 -8.45 5.92 8.82
C VAL A 128 -8.28 5.91 7.30
N LYS A 129 -7.16 5.34 6.84
CA LYS A 129 -6.76 5.24 5.42
C LYS A 129 -5.74 4.11 5.24
N LEU A 130 -5.29 3.88 4.02
CA LEU A 130 -4.01 3.19 3.80
C LEU A 130 -2.87 4.16 4.12
N THR A 131 -1.91 3.71 4.93
CA THR A 131 -0.70 4.50 5.16
C THR A 131 0.31 4.26 4.06
N HIS A 132 0.51 3.00 3.66
CA HIS A 132 1.38 2.62 2.55
C HIS A 132 1.00 1.27 1.93
N VAL A 133 1.48 1.07 0.70
CA VAL A 133 1.51 -0.24 0.02
C VAL A 133 2.95 -0.52 -0.38
N VAL A 134 3.48 -1.68 0.02
CA VAL A 134 4.87 -2.06 -0.23
C VAL A 134 4.94 -3.14 -1.30
N PHE A 135 5.93 -3.00 -2.17
CA PHE A 135 6.22 -3.93 -3.24
C PHE A 135 7.54 -4.66 -2.98
N ASN A 136 7.59 -5.94 -3.28
CA ASN A 136 8.84 -6.65 -3.51
C ASN A 136 9.33 -6.34 -4.92
N ALA A 137 10.60 -6.01 -5.05
CA ALA A 137 11.23 -5.69 -6.31
C ALA A 137 12.50 -6.51 -6.53
N ALA A 138 12.74 -6.92 -7.77
CA ALA A 138 13.99 -7.55 -8.15
C ALA A 138 15.14 -6.54 -8.12
N ASP A 139 14.85 -5.28 -8.50
CA ASP A 139 15.76 -4.14 -8.41
C ASP A 139 15.04 -2.96 -7.73
N ALA A 140 15.12 -2.91 -6.39
CA ALA A 140 14.44 -1.90 -5.58
C ALA A 140 14.98 -0.47 -5.80
N GLU A 141 16.28 -0.32 -6.07
CA GLU A 141 16.86 0.99 -6.37
C GLU A 141 16.31 1.54 -7.68
N ARG A 142 16.36 0.74 -8.73
CA ARG A 142 15.81 1.14 -10.02
C ARG A 142 14.32 1.48 -9.95
N SER A 143 13.54 0.71 -9.18
CA SER A 143 12.12 0.97 -9.00
C SER A 143 11.87 2.28 -8.26
N ALA A 144 12.66 2.57 -7.21
CA ALA A 144 12.58 3.82 -6.46
C ALA A 144 13.01 5.03 -7.30
N ASP A 145 14.15 4.95 -8.01
CA ASP A 145 14.63 6.01 -8.89
C ASP A 145 13.58 6.30 -10.00
N LEU A 146 12.97 5.27 -10.57
CA LEU A 146 11.93 5.44 -11.59
C LEU A 146 10.73 6.24 -11.08
N VAL A 147 10.20 5.91 -9.88
CA VAL A 147 9.03 6.62 -9.34
C VAL A 147 9.41 8.05 -8.89
N GLU A 148 10.66 8.29 -8.49
CA GLU A 148 11.17 9.63 -8.18
C GLU A 148 11.29 10.46 -9.46
N ASP A 149 11.95 9.93 -10.49
CA ASP A 149 12.19 10.63 -11.75
C ASP A 149 10.90 10.89 -12.54
N VAL A 150 9.99 9.92 -12.58
CA VAL A 150 8.82 9.96 -13.46
C VAL A 150 7.54 10.36 -12.72
N LEU A 151 7.31 9.85 -11.51
CA LEU A 151 6.02 9.99 -10.83
C LEU A 151 6.00 11.07 -9.74
N ASN A 152 7.08 11.82 -9.61
CA ASN A 152 7.22 12.90 -8.62
C ASN A 152 7.11 12.42 -7.17
N PHE A 153 7.49 11.18 -6.92
CA PHE A 153 7.75 10.70 -5.57
C PHE A 153 9.12 11.21 -5.09
N ARG A 154 9.44 11.00 -3.83
CA ARG A 154 10.75 11.30 -3.26
C ARG A 154 11.22 10.13 -2.40
N VAL A 155 12.48 9.81 -2.50
CA VAL A 155 13.11 8.87 -1.57
C VAL A 155 13.19 9.52 -0.20
N SER A 156 12.77 8.79 0.83
CA SER A 156 12.89 9.21 2.23
C SER A 156 14.07 8.52 2.91
N ASP A 157 14.17 7.19 2.78
CA ASP A 157 15.25 6.43 3.37
C ASP A 157 15.64 5.23 2.51
N ARG A 158 16.91 4.83 2.64
CA ARG A 158 17.45 3.56 2.15
C ARG A 158 17.93 2.71 3.30
N THR A 159 17.51 1.46 3.35
CA THR A 159 18.04 0.45 4.27
C THR A 159 18.71 -0.68 3.49
N LYS A 160 19.32 -1.64 4.18
CA LYS A 160 19.83 -2.85 3.51
C LYS A 160 18.75 -3.66 2.79
N GLY A 161 17.50 -3.59 3.27
CA GLY A 161 16.39 -4.38 2.76
C GLY A 161 15.39 -3.61 1.89
N MET A 162 15.31 -2.30 1.99
CA MET A 162 14.21 -1.53 1.39
C MET A 162 14.64 -0.12 0.98
N VAL A 163 13.90 0.45 0.01
CA VAL A 163 13.92 1.87 -0.33
C VAL A 163 12.51 2.43 -0.09
N PHE A 164 12.42 3.45 0.77
CA PHE A 164 11.16 4.09 1.15
C PHE A 164 10.94 5.35 0.32
N VAL A 165 9.73 5.49 -0.25
CA VAL A 165 9.39 6.64 -1.09
C VAL A 165 8.05 7.25 -0.68
N ARG A 166 7.96 8.58 -0.75
CA ARG A 166 6.79 9.36 -0.38
C ARG A 166 6.20 10.13 -1.55
N CYS A 167 4.90 10.36 -1.51
CA CYS A 167 4.21 11.27 -2.43
C CYS A 167 3.67 12.54 -1.74
N ASN A 168 3.86 12.67 -0.43
CA ASN A 168 3.45 13.81 0.40
C ASN A 168 4.37 13.91 1.63
N ASP A 169 3.91 14.55 2.71
CA ASP A 169 4.65 14.75 3.97
C ASP A 169 4.77 13.51 4.87
N SER A 170 4.07 12.42 4.58
CA SER A 170 4.29 11.14 5.29
C SER A 170 5.62 10.54 4.86
N HIS A 171 6.39 9.99 5.80
CA HIS A 171 7.71 9.40 5.53
C HIS A 171 7.69 8.46 4.32
N HIS A 172 6.65 7.65 4.17
CA HIS A 172 6.48 6.84 2.98
C HIS A 172 5.00 6.59 2.67
N SER A 173 4.68 6.53 1.40
CA SER A 173 3.40 6.10 0.84
C SER A 173 3.53 4.77 0.13
N THR A 174 4.75 4.43 -0.29
CA THR A 174 5.13 3.12 -0.81
C THR A 174 6.60 2.85 -0.49
N ALA A 175 7.02 1.60 -0.65
CA ALA A 175 8.42 1.21 -0.55
C ALA A 175 8.69 0.01 -1.46
N PHE A 176 9.96 -0.18 -1.81
CA PHE A 176 10.44 -1.31 -2.61
C PHE A 176 11.37 -2.16 -1.76
N ALA A 177 10.96 -3.39 -1.46
CA ALA A 177 11.76 -4.38 -0.73
C ALA A 177 12.62 -5.20 -1.68
N ARG A 178 13.90 -5.40 -1.35
CA ARG A 178 14.83 -6.24 -2.14
C ARG A 178 14.52 -7.72 -1.94
N ALA A 179 13.80 -8.32 -2.87
CA ALA A 179 13.32 -9.71 -2.73
C ALA A 179 13.83 -10.67 -3.82
N GLY A 180 14.42 -10.16 -4.88
CA GLY A 180 14.82 -10.94 -6.06
C GLY A 180 13.64 -11.41 -6.91
N PHE A 181 12.44 -10.89 -6.66
CA PHE A 181 11.22 -11.08 -7.43
C PHE A 181 10.27 -9.91 -7.20
N SER A 182 9.28 -9.76 -8.06
CA SER A 182 8.31 -8.68 -8.01
C SER A 182 6.94 -9.18 -7.56
N SER A 183 6.38 -8.58 -6.51
CA SER A 183 5.07 -8.93 -5.95
C SER A 183 4.54 -7.85 -5.00
N LEU A 184 3.31 -8.00 -4.53
CA LEU A 184 2.82 -7.26 -3.37
C LEU A 184 3.53 -7.79 -2.11
N ASN A 185 4.22 -6.89 -1.37
CA ASN A 185 4.80 -7.24 -0.08
C ASN A 185 3.74 -7.16 1.02
N HIS A 186 3.13 -5.98 1.24
CA HIS A 186 2.04 -5.81 2.20
C HIS A 186 1.20 -4.55 1.94
N ILE A 187 0.05 -4.52 2.64
CA ILE A 187 -0.89 -3.41 2.66
C ILE A 187 -1.00 -2.91 4.09
N ALA A 188 -0.66 -1.64 4.36
CA ALA A 188 -0.71 -1.07 5.69
C ALA A 188 -1.92 -0.14 5.88
N PHE A 189 -2.67 -0.42 6.94
CA PHE A 189 -3.85 0.34 7.34
C PHE A 189 -3.49 1.27 8.50
N GLU A 190 -3.68 2.58 8.30
CA GLU A 190 -3.42 3.58 9.33
C GLU A 190 -4.50 3.55 10.39
N MET A 191 -4.12 3.20 11.60
CA MET A 191 -4.96 3.30 12.79
C MET A 191 -4.82 4.68 13.43
N LYS A 192 -5.82 5.12 14.19
CA LYS A 192 -5.84 6.42 14.85
C LYS A 192 -4.60 6.65 15.75
N ASP A 193 -4.25 5.65 16.52
CA ASP A 193 -3.17 5.70 17.51
C ASP A 193 -2.68 4.30 17.89
N THR A 194 -1.67 4.24 18.76
CA THR A 194 -1.11 2.97 19.26
C THR A 194 -2.13 2.14 20.01
N ASP A 195 -3.04 2.75 20.78
CA ASP A 195 -4.10 2.02 21.49
C ASP A 195 -5.06 1.34 20.51
N ALA A 196 -5.40 2.00 19.40
CA ALA A 196 -6.22 1.41 18.34
C ALA A 196 -5.52 0.22 17.66
N VAL A 197 -4.19 0.30 17.43
CA VAL A 197 -3.39 -0.85 16.97
C VAL A 197 -3.49 -1.99 17.97
N MET A 198 -3.29 -1.74 19.26
CA MET A 198 -3.31 -2.76 20.30
C MET A 198 -4.69 -3.38 20.50
N ARG A 199 -5.77 -2.59 20.39
CA ARG A 199 -7.14 -3.12 20.35
C ARG A 199 -7.37 -4.01 19.13
N GLY A 200 -6.83 -3.64 17.97
CA GLY A 200 -6.81 -4.47 16.76
C GLY A 200 -6.09 -5.80 16.97
N VAL A 201 -4.90 -5.77 17.55
CA VAL A 201 -4.12 -6.98 17.92
C VAL A 201 -4.92 -7.86 18.88
N GLY A 202 -5.55 -7.28 19.91
CA GLY A 202 -6.41 -8.00 20.86
C GLY A 202 -7.60 -8.69 20.17
N ARG A 203 -8.30 -7.97 19.29
CA ARG A 203 -9.42 -8.50 18.50
C ARG A 203 -8.98 -9.68 17.62
N LEU A 204 -7.87 -9.58 16.89
CA LEU A 204 -7.38 -10.70 16.09
C LEU A 204 -6.98 -11.90 16.93
N ARG A 205 -6.42 -11.70 18.12
CA ARG A 205 -6.14 -12.77 19.08
C ARG A 205 -7.42 -13.50 19.53
N ASP A 206 -8.51 -12.77 19.79
CA ASP A 206 -9.80 -13.35 20.12
C ASP A 206 -10.32 -14.26 18.99
N HIS A 207 -10.02 -13.91 17.74
CA HIS A 207 -10.26 -14.72 16.54
C HIS A 207 -9.14 -15.75 16.25
N LYS A 208 -8.27 -16.05 17.24
CA LYS A 208 -7.16 -17.03 17.13
C LYS A 208 -6.17 -16.72 16.00
N ARG A 209 -5.98 -15.43 15.71
CA ARG A 209 -4.97 -14.95 14.77
C ARG A 209 -3.80 -14.37 15.55
N THR A 210 -2.59 -14.81 15.23
CA THR A 210 -1.36 -14.30 15.80
C THR A 210 -0.65 -13.42 14.78
N PRO A 211 0.03 -12.34 15.22
CA PRO A 211 0.86 -11.56 14.31
C PRO A 211 1.95 -12.44 13.68
N ALA A 212 2.21 -12.26 12.40
CA ALA A 212 3.39 -12.80 11.74
C ALA A 212 4.64 -11.98 12.09
N TRP A 213 4.44 -10.72 12.53
CA TRP A 213 5.48 -9.85 13.09
C TRP A 213 4.82 -8.71 13.85
N GLY A 214 5.36 -8.36 15.01
CA GLY A 214 4.83 -7.28 15.86
C GLY A 214 3.96 -7.80 17.02
N PRO A 215 3.40 -6.90 17.84
CA PRO A 215 3.56 -5.46 17.71
C PRO A 215 5.01 -5.02 17.88
N GLY A 216 5.39 -4.01 17.11
CA GLY A 216 6.75 -3.46 17.11
C GLY A 216 6.78 -2.00 16.68
N ARG A 217 7.99 -1.42 16.61
CA ARG A 217 8.22 -0.07 16.09
C ARG A 217 9.34 -0.08 15.08
N HIS A 218 9.06 0.39 13.86
CA HIS A 218 10.04 0.49 12.81
C HIS A 218 11.10 1.57 13.11
N GLY A 219 12.27 1.48 12.47
CA GLY A 219 13.23 2.55 12.45
C GLY A 219 12.87 3.62 11.42
N PRO A 220 13.00 3.29 10.12
CA PRO A 220 12.57 4.22 9.07
C PRO A 220 11.07 4.49 9.18
N GLY A 221 10.71 5.78 9.23
CA GLY A 221 9.32 6.22 9.39
C GLY A 221 8.75 6.09 10.80
N ASP A 222 9.48 5.53 11.77
CA ASP A 222 9.17 5.49 13.22
C ASP A 222 7.76 4.98 13.57
N ASN A 223 7.08 4.26 12.66
CA ASN A 223 5.71 3.81 12.87
C ASN A 223 5.61 2.55 13.73
N VAL A 224 4.56 2.51 14.56
CA VAL A 224 4.13 1.30 15.28
C VAL A 224 3.42 0.37 14.29
N PHE A 225 3.68 -0.93 14.39
CA PHE A 225 3.16 -1.90 13.45
C PHE A 225 2.71 -3.23 14.07
N ALA A 226 1.84 -3.96 13.37
CA ALA A 226 1.57 -5.37 13.59
C ALA A 226 1.13 -6.03 12.27
N TYR A 227 1.90 -7.02 11.79
CA TYR A 227 1.69 -7.72 10.51
C TYR A 227 0.90 -9.01 10.70
N TYR A 228 -0.01 -9.29 9.79
CA TYR A 228 -0.79 -10.52 9.75
C TYR A 228 -0.85 -11.08 8.32
N ILE A 229 -0.86 -12.39 8.20
CA ILE A 229 -1.19 -13.05 6.95
C ILE A 229 -2.70 -13.24 6.91
N ALA A 230 -3.37 -12.49 6.03
CA ALA A 230 -4.82 -12.58 5.85
C ALA A 230 -5.22 -13.93 5.21
N PRO A 231 -6.45 -14.44 5.46
CA PRO A 231 -6.91 -15.71 4.87
C PRO A 231 -6.85 -15.73 3.34
N PHE A 232 -7.03 -14.59 2.69
CA PHE A 232 -6.93 -14.45 1.25
C PHE A 232 -5.48 -14.37 0.72
N GLY A 233 -4.49 -14.57 1.59
CA GLY A 233 -3.08 -14.72 1.23
C GLY A 233 -2.25 -13.46 1.15
N ALA A 234 -2.82 -12.26 1.34
CA ALA A 234 -2.03 -11.03 1.41
C ALA A 234 -1.50 -10.79 2.84
N VAL A 235 -0.36 -10.14 2.93
CA VAL A 235 0.13 -9.57 4.19
C VAL A 235 -0.55 -8.24 4.43
N VAL A 236 -1.15 -8.08 5.59
CA VAL A 236 -1.84 -6.85 6.03
C VAL A 236 -1.24 -6.35 7.34
N GLU A 237 -1.14 -5.04 7.48
CA GLU A 237 -0.49 -4.38 8.62
C GLU A 237 -1.44 -3.39 9.27
N PHE A 238 -1.57 -3.46 10.60
CA PHE A 238 -1.98 -2.29 11.37
C PHE A 238 -0.78 -1.38 11.53
N SER A 239 -0.92 -0.10 11.20
CA SER A 239 0.16 0.89 11.31
C SER A 239 -0.35 2.18 11.93
N THR A 240 0.49 2.90 12.66
CA THR A 240 0.18 4.24 13.17
C THR A 240 1.45 5.03 13.44
N ALA A 241 1.30 6.33 13.64
CA ALA A 241 2.38 7.25 13.97
C ALA A 241 3.51 7.29 12.93
N VAL A 242 3.19 7.07 11.64
CA VAL A 242 4.18 7.29 10.58
C VAL A 242 4.68 8.74 10.64
N GLU A 243 5.99 8.89 10.70
CA GLU A 243 6.65 10.18 10.82
C GLU A 243 6.21 11.14 9.70
N LYS A 244 5.98 12.40 10.08
CA LYS A 244 5.78 13.49 9.14
C LYS A 244 7.08 14.22 8.92
N ILE A 245 7.52 14.27 7.69
CA ILE A 245 8.82 14.81 7.31
C ILE A 245 8.70 16.00 6.38
N SER A 246 9.65 16.91 6.47
CA SER A 246 9.72 18.11 5.65
C SER A 246 10.35 17.85 4.28
N GLU A 247 10.32 18.87 3.43
CA GLU A 247 10.93 18.83 2.10
C GLU A 247 12.44 18.65 2.14
N ASP A 248 13.10 19.15 3.18
CA ASP A 248 14.54 19.10 3.43
C ASP A 248 14.96 17.94 4.34
N TYR A 249 14.09 16.94 4.52
CA TYR A 249 14.42 15.74 5.28
C TYR A 249 15.65 15.05 4.69
N PRO A 250 16.69 14.80 5.52
CA PRO A 250 17.90 14.14 5.07
C PRO A 250 17.62 12.66 4.79
N VAL A 251 17.88 12.23 3.57
CA VAL A 251 17.70 10.81 3.19
C VAL A 251 18.68 9.95 3.96
N GLY A 252 18.17 9.03 4.77
CA GLY A 252 18.99 8.07 5.51
C GLY A 252 19.61 7.02 4.60
N ALA A 253 20.85 6.67 4.90
CA ALA A 253 21.62 5.62 4.21
C ALA A 253 21.48 4.28 4.93
N PRO A 254 21.79 3.15 4.27
CA PRO A 254 21.71 1.82 4.90
C PRO A 254 22.50 1.67 6.20
N GLU A 255 23.56 2.45 6.37
CA GLU A 255 24.44 2.45 7.55
C GLU A 255 23.79 3.14 8.76
N ASP A 256 22.85 4.04 8.54
CA ASP A 256 22.12 4.75 9.61
C ASP A 256 21.10 3.83 10.31
N TRP A 257 20.65 2.79 9.60
CA TRP A 257 19.61 1.88 10.06
C TRP A 257 20.20 0.56 10.56
N THR A 258 20.71 0.59 11.80
CA THR A 258 21.30 -0.56 12.48
C THR A 258 20.50 -0.92 13.73
N TRP A 259 20.44 -2.22 14.01
CA TRP A 259 19.73 -2.77 15.17
C TRP A 259 20.71 -3.45 16.13
N PRO A 260 20.38 -3.49 17.43
CA PRO A 260 21.06 -4.41 18.33
C PRO A 260 20.97 -5.85 17.80
N GLU A 261 21.96 -6.65 18.14
CA GLU A 261 21.96 -8.09 17.80
C GLU A 261 20.64 -8.74 18.24
N ASN A 262 20.08 -9.58 17.37
CA ASN A 262 18.78 -10.26 17.56
C ASN A 262 17.53 -9.35 17.58
N ARG A 263 17.63 -8.13 17.07
CA ARG A 263 16.48 -7.25 16.85
C ARG A 263 16.32 -6.91 15.38
N ILE A 264 15.06 -6.71 14.96
CA ILE A 264 14.68 -6.28 13.60
C ILE A 264 13.75 -5.07 13.61
N ASP A 265 13.48 -4.53 14.80
CA ASP A 265 12.73 -3.31 15.05
C ASP A 265 13.21 -2.65 16.35
N GLN A 266 12.74 -1.43 16.65
CA GLN A 266 13.18 -0.67 17.82
C GLN A 266 12.80 -1.34 19.15
N TRP A 267 11.64 -1.98 19.23
CA TRP A 267 11.17 -2.58 20.48
C TRP A 267 11.73 -3.98 20.72
N GLY A 268 11.92 -4.77 19.65
CA GLY A 268 12.45 -6.14 19.74
C GLY A 268 11.59 -7.06 20.61
N MET A 269 10.28 -6.89 20.56
CA MET A 269 9.34 -7.61 21.44
C MET A 269 8.78 -8.89 20.80
N SER A 270 8.93 -9.05 19.50
CA SER A 270 8.34 -10.16 18.76
C SER A 270 9.30 -10.72 17.71
N ASP A 271 9.17 -12.02 17.48
CA ASP A 271 9.83 -12.68 16.34
C ASP A 271 9.07 -12.38 15.04
N LYS A 272 9.79 -12.49 13.93
CA LYS A 272 9.23 -12.36 12.58
C LYS A 272 9.12 -13.73 11.90
N ASP A 273 7.93 -14.09 11.47
CA ASP A 273 7.72 -15.29 10.63
C ASP A 273 8.15 -15.01 9.19
N PHE A 274 9.46 -15.07 8.94
CA PHE A 274 10.02 -14.86 7.61
C PHE A 274 9.49 -15.86 6.57
N ALA A 275 9.26 -17.11 6.98
CA ALA A 275 8.82 -18.15 6.07
C ALA A 275 7.36 -17.96 5.64
N GLY A 276 6.47 -17.73 6.60
CA GLY A 276 5.05 -17.50 6.32
C GLY A 276 4.83 -16.22 5.52
N LEU A 277 5.50 -15.12 5.88
CA LEU A 277 5.44 -13.86 5.13
C LEU A 277 5.91 -14.05 3.69
N ARG A 278 7.04 -14.74 3.46
CA ARG A 278 7.55 -15.02 2.13
C ARG A 278 6.56 -15.78 1.25
N VAL A 279 5.90 -16.80 1.80
CA VAL A 279 4.86 -17.56 1.08
C VAL A 279 3.68 -16.67 0.69
N ALA A 280 3.24 -15.80 1.60
CA ALA A 280 2.15 -14.86 1.34
C ALA A 280 2.53 -13.85 0.25
N GLU A 281 3.70 -13.24 0.34
CA GLU A 281 4.22 -12.30 -0.65
C GLU A 281 4.32 -12.92 -2.04
N GLU A 282 4.75 -14.18 -2.16
CA GLU A 282 4.85 -14.88 -3.44
C GLU A 282 3.51 -15.20 -4.08
N SER A 283 2.39 -15.14 -3.35
CA SER A 283 1.06 -15.39 -3.88
C SER A 283 0.51 -14.26 -4.77
N PHE A 284 1.12 -13.06 -4.71
CA PHE A 284 0.71 -11.88 -5.48
C PHE A 284 1.83 -11.37 -6.40
N ARG A 285 2.48 -12.27 -7.12
CA ARG A 285 3.55 -11.92 -8.08
C ARG A 285 3.00 -11.08 -9.21
N PHE A 286 3.70 -9.99 -9.53
CA PHE A 286 3.40 -9.17 -10.69
C PHE A 286 3.85 -9.86 -11.99
N LYS A 287 3.13 -9.55 -13.07
CA LYS A 287 3.48 -10.00 -14.42
C LYS A 287 3.35 -8.80 -15.33
N ARG A 288 4.39 -8.50 -16.09
CA ARG A 288 4.29 -7.50 -17.15
C ARG A 288 3.30 -7.99 -18.20
N THR A 289 2.26 -7.20 -18.42
CA THR A 289 1.17 -7.56 -19.33
C THR A 289 1.01 -6.57 -20.47
N TRP A 290 1.52 -5.35 -20.31
CA TRP A 290 1.32 -4.31 -21.31
C TRP A 290 2.48 -4.23 -22.28
N GLN A 291 2.15 -4.21 -23.57
CA GLN A 291 3.06 -3.75 -24.59
C GLN A 291 3.10 -2.21 -24.53
N PRO A 292 4.26 -1.56 -24.81
CA PRO A 292 4.33 -0.11 -24.88
C PRO A 292 3.21 0.40 -25.81
N ALA A 293 2.30 1.20 -25.26
CA ALA A 293 1.29 1.83 -26.07
C ALA A 293 1.97 2.91 -26.91
N THR A 294 1.87 2.83 -28.23
CA THR A 294 2.09 3.99 -29.09
C THR A 294 1.01 5.01 -28.72
N LEU A 295 1.40 6.01 -27.94
CA LEU A 295 0.55 7.16 -27.66
C LEU A 295 0.42 7.94 -28.97
N ASN A 296 -0.72 7.80 -29.67
CA ASN A 296 -1.15 8.69 -30.74
C ASN A 296 -1.83 9.92 -30.16
#